data_be513ee0cce4a9e2e96a49a093f9c837
#
_entry.id   be513ee0cce4a9e2e96a49a093f9c837
#
_cell.length_a   1.000
_cell.length_b   1.000
_cell.length_c   1.000
_cell.angle_alpha   90.00
_cell.angle_beta   90.00
_cell.angle_gamma   90.00
#
_symmetry.space_group_name_H-M   'P 1'
#
loop_
_entity.id
_entity.type
_entity.pdbx_description
1 polymer ?
#
loop_
_entity_poly.entity_id
_entity_poly.type
_entity_poly.pdbx_seq_one_letter_code
_entity_poly.pdbx_strand_id
1 'polypeptide(L)'
;MRRPIAALFASLLTLASTASLAAQSYQVARITTPLGEIRFLLDDRTPKHKAAFMRFAAAGYFDTLTFNRVIPHFVAQGGCPDVPEGFSKYPDLLQPELSEGLKHIYGAVGAGHDGNAQSIDPGCQFYIVVNQDGLKRLDGKFTVFGQVFQGMDVAERIVHLPRDSTDQPHRPMTLKVEVITMTADELRRAGARLP
;
A
#
# COMPACT_ATOMS: atom_id res chain seq x y z
N MET A 1 5.07 83.26 -20.98
CA MET A 1 4.12 82.18 -21.23
C MET A 1 4.77 80.82 -20.85
N ARG A 2 4.43 80.28 -19.69
CA ARG A 2 4.96 79.03 -19.18
C ARG A 2 3.93 77.92 -19.38
N ARG A 3 4.30 76.83 -20.10
CA ARG A 3 3.43 75.67 -20.33
C ARG A 3 3.64 74.71 -19.13
N PRO A 4 2.57 74.11 -18.60
CA PRO A 4 2.71 73.07 -17.58
C PRO A 4 3.02 71.70 -18.22
N ILE A 5 3.97 71.00 -17.59
CA ILE A 5 4.33 69.63 -17.92
C ILE A 5 3.36 68.72 -17.16
N ALA A 6 2.54 67.95 -17.91
CA ALA A 6 1.66 66.93 -17.35
C ALA A 6 2.52 65.68 -17.04
N ALA A 7 2.63 65.29 -15.78
CA ALA A 7 3.23 64.06 -15.37
C ALA A 7 2.21 62.92 -15.51
N LEU A 8 2.50 61.96 -16.40
CA LEU A 8 1.76 60.73 -16.55
C LEU A 8 2.19 59.75 -15.51
N PHE A 9 1.36 59.45 -14.49
CA PHE A 9 1.56 58.36 -13.56
C PHE A 9 1.10 57.07 -14.22
N ALA A 10 2.03 56.21 -14.65
CA ALA A 10 1.77 54.83 -15.07
C ALA A 10 1.65 53.94 -13.83
N SER A 11 0.43 53.57 -13.44
CA SER A 11 0.16 52.56 -12.42
C SER A 11 0.51 51.19 -12.94
N LEU A 12 1.62 50.61 -12.46
CA LEU A 12 2.00 49.24 -12.75
C LEU A 12 1.15 48.28 -11.86
N LEU A 13 0.13 47.69 -12.44
CA LEU A 13 -0.69 46.67 -11.77
C LEU A 13 0.08 45.35 -11.80
N THR A 14 0.75 44.98 -10.67
CA THR A 14 1.39 43.70 -10.50
C THR A 14 0.31 42.65 -10.27
N LEU A 15 -0.02 41.83 -11.28
CA LEU A 15 -0.79 40.61 -11.11
C LEU A 15 0.06 39.63 -10.30
N ALA A 16 -0.26 39.49 -9.02
CA ALA A 16 0.25 38.41 -8.20
C ALA A 16 -0.42 37.10 -8.67
N SER A 17 0.31 36.31 -9.46
CA SER A 17 -0.09 34.96 -9.86
C SER A 17 -0.04 34.09 -8.59
N THR A 18 -1.19 33.85 -7.96
CA THR A 18 -1.31 32.83 -6.90
C THR A 18 -1.22 31.46 -7.57
N ALA A 19 0.00 30.95 -7.72
CA ALA A 19 0.19 29.54 -8.05
C ALA A 19 -0.40 28.73 -6.88
N SER A 20 -1.57 28.13 -7.10
CA SER A 20 -2.11 27.13 -6.19
C SER A 20 -1.11 25.98 -6.13
N LEU A 21 -0.36 25.87 -5.02
CA LEU A 21 0.45 24.70 -4.76
C LEU A 21 -0.53 23.53 -4.67
N ALA A 22 -0.57 22.69 -5.71
CA ALA A 22 -1.33 21.46 -5.65
C ALA A 22 -0.88 20.68 -4.41
N ALA A 23 -1.79 20.43 -3.48
CA ALA A 23 -1.47 19.72 -2.26
C ALA A 23 -0.91 18.34 -2.62
N GLN A 24 0.24 17.98 -2.09
CA GLN A 24 0.85 16.66 -2.32
C GLN A 24 -0.15 15.57 -1.95
N SER A 25 -0.41 14.67 -2.89
CA SER A 25 -1.36 13.58 -2.73
C SER A 25 -0.66 12.23 -2.77
N TYR A 26 -1.23 11.27 -2.06
CA TYR A 26 -0.68 9.94 -1.85
C TYR A 26 -1.71 8.89 -2.21
N GLN A 27 -1.24 7.74 -2.73
CA GLN A 27 -2.09 6.60 -3.01
C GLN A 27 -2.19 5.72 -1.76
N VAL A 28 -3.41 5.49 -1.32
CA VAL A 28 -3.74 4.69 -0.13
C VAL A 28 -4.58 3.51 -0.56
N ALA A 29 -4.12 2.33 -0.21
CA ALA A 29 -4.93 1.13 -0.33
C ALA A 29 -5.90 1.02 0.85
N ARG A 30 -7.16 0.73 0.56
CA ARG A 30 -8.21 0.42 1.50
C ARG A 30 -8.67 -1.01 1.29
N ILE A 31 -8.41 -1.88 2.25
CA ILE A 31 -8.90 -3.26 2.27
C ILE A 31 -10.12 -3.33 3.17
N THR A 32 -11.26 -3.72 2.63
CA THR A 32 -12.49 -3.97 3.38
C THR A 32 -12.64 -5.48 3.59
N THR A 33 -12.90 -5.89 4.83
CA THR A 33 -13.13 -7.28 5.23
C THR A 33 -14.38 -7.40 6.11
N PRO A 34 -14.93 -8.60 6.34
CA PRO A 34 -16.00 -8.80 7.31
C PRO A 34 -15.66 -8.38 8.76
N LEU A 35 -14.36 -8.28 9.09
CA LEU A 35 -13.89 -7.86 10.40
C LEU A 35 -13.61 -6.36 10.51
N GLY A 36 -13.64 -5.62 9.39
CA GLY A 36 -13.39 -4.20 9.36
C GLY A 36 -12.46 -3.79 8.22
N GLU A 37 -11.94 -2.58 8.32
CA GLU A 37 -11.16 -1.93 7.27
C GLU A 37 -9.69 -1.80 7.68
N ILE A 38 -8.78 -2.03 6.72
CA ILE A 38 -7.33 -1.81 6.87
C ILE A 38 -6.91 -0.80 5.82
N ARG A 39 -6.14 0.22 6.22
CA ARG A 39 -5.59 1.22 5.29
C ARG A 39 -4.07 1.26 5.38
N PHE A 40 -3.43 1.27 4.23
CA PHE A 40 -1.98 1.41 4.15
C PHE A 40 -1.56 2.37 3.04
N LEU A 41 -0.47 3.08 3.29
CA LEU A 41 0.17 3.96 2.33
C LEU A 41 1.00 3.13 1.36
N LEU A 42 0.81 3.32 0.05
CA LEU A 42 1.64 2.72 -0.99
C LEU A 42 2.95 3.52 -1.13
N ASP A 43 4.07 2.83 -1.19
CA ASP A 43 5.40 3.44 -1.20
C ASP A 43 5.93 3.68 -2.63
N ASP A 44 6.43 4.88 -2.90
CA ASP A 44 6.94 5.27 -4.21
C ASP A 44 8.32 4.66 -4.53
N ARG A 45 9.01 4.12 -3.53
CA ARG A 45 10.31 3.47 -3.69
C ARG A 45 10.21 2.07 -4.30
N THR A 46 8.99 1.53 -4.42
CA THR A 46 8.70 0.24 -5.07
C THR A 46 7.65 0.41 -6.16
N PRO A 47 7.97 1.16 -7.23
CA PRO A 47 6.98 1.63 -8.22
C PRO A 47 6.32 0.50 -9.00
N LYS A 48 7.00 -0.63 -9.23
CA LYS A 48 6.42 -1.77 -9.98
C LYS A 48 5.36 -2.48 -9.14
N HIS A 49 5.65 -2.77 -7.87
CA HIS A 49 4.69 -3.38 -6.94
C HIS A 49 3.51 -2.44 -6.68
N LYS A 50 3.76 -1.15 -6.44
CA LYS A 50 2.72 -0.14 -6.34
C LYS A 50 1.81 -0.12 -7.57
N ALA A 51 2.38 -0.06 -8.78
CA ALA A 51 1.62 -0.01 -10.02
C ALA A 51 0.79 -1.29 -10.26
N ALA A 52 1.36 -2.48 -9.99
CA ALA A 52 0.66 -3.75 -10.10
C ALA A 52 -0.52 -3.82 -9.13
N PHE A 53 -0.29 -3.49 -7.85
CA PHE A 53 -1.34 -3.48 -6.83
C PHE A 53 -2.49 -2.53 -7.20
N MET A 54 -2.17 -1.30 -7.63
CA MET A 54 -3.17 -0.32 -8.07
C MET A 54 -3.99 -0.82 -9.27
N ARG A 55 -3.34 -1.46 -10.25
CA ARG A 55 -4.00 -2.00 -11.44
C ARG A 55 -4.96 -3.13 -11.06
N PHE A 56 -4.55 -4.06 -10.19
CA PHE A 56 -5.40 -5.13 -9.70
C PHE A 56 -6.59 -4.61 -8.90
N ALA A 57 -6.37 -3.63 -8.02
CA ALA A 57 -7.45 -2.99 -7.28
C ALA A 57 -8.46 -2.30 -8.22
N ALA A 58 -7.98 -1.54 -9.22
CA ALA A 58 -8.84 -0.87 -10.20
C ALA A 58 -9.64 -1.84 -11.07
N ALA A 59 -9.09 -3.04 -11.33
CA ALA A 59 -9.77 -4.11 -12.07
C ALA A 59 -10.74 -4.93 -11.22
N GLY A 60 -10.88 -4.67 -9.91
CA GLY A 60 -11.68 -5.48 -8.99
C GLY A 60 -11.12 -6.90 -8.80
N TYR A 61 -9.85 -7.14 -9.14
CA TYR A 61 -9.24 -8.48 -9.09
C TYR A 61 -9.30 -9.11 -7.70
N PHE A 62 -9.21 -8.30 -6.66
CA PHE A 62 -9.21 -8.76 -5.27
C PHE A 62 -10.61 -9.09 -4.72
N ASP A 63 -11.70 -8.69 -5.37
CA ASP A 63 -13.06 -8.71 -4.80
C ASP A 63 -13.60 -10.12 -4.45
N THR A 64 -13.02 -11.17 -5.03
CA THR A 64 -13.38 -12.56 -4.76
C THR A 64 -12.31 -13.34 -4.00
N LEU A 65 -11.22 -12.68 -3.65
CA LEU A 65 -10.06 -13.29 -3.01
C LEU A 65 -10.13 -13.16 -1.48
N THR A 66 -9.19 -13.81 -0.81
CA THR A 66 -9.21 -13.95 0.65
C THR A 66 -7.82 -13.70 1.25
N PHE A 67 -7.80 -13.48 2.56
CA PHE A 67 -6.63 -13.81 3.36
C PHE A 67 -6.59 -15.33 3.50
N ASN A 68 -5.72 -15.98 2.75
CA ASN A 68 -5.66 -17.44 2.63
C ASN A 68 -4.56 -18.09 3.46
N ARG A 69 -3.67 -17.31 4.09
CA ARG A 69 -2.66 -17.79 5.04
C ARG A 69 -2.50 -16.80 6.19
N VAL A 70 -2.83 -17.23 7.41
CA VAL A 70 -2.85 -16.35 8.58
C VAL A 70 -2.07 -16.97 9.74
N ILE A 71 -1.01 -16.28 10.19
CA ILE A 71 -0.12 -16.79 11.23
C ILE A 71 0.07 -15.74 12.33
N PRO A 72 -0.41 -15.98 13.57
CA PRO A 72 -0.18 -15.09 14.70
C PRO A 72 1.31 -14.81 14.89
N HIS A 73 1.64 -13.59 15.29
CA HIS A 73 3.02 -13.13 15.48
C HIS A 73 3.90 -13.21 14.24
N PHE A 74 3.28 -13.34 13.05
CA PHE A 74 4.01 -13.36 11.79
C PHE A 74 3.30 -12.47 10.76
N VAL A 75 2.38 -13.01 9.95
CA VAL A 75 1.73 -12.26 8.86
C VAL A 75 0.27 -12.66 8.65
N ALA A 76 -0.54 -11.72 8.12
CA ALA A 76 -1.78 -11.96 7.40
C ALA A 76 -1.50 -11.87 5.90
N GLN A 77 -1.56 -13.00 5.18
CA GLN A 77 -1.23 -13.10 3.75
C GLN A 77 -2.47 -13.39 2.92
N GLY A 78 -2.55 -12.81 1.72
CA GLY A 78 -3.64 -13.01 0.79
C GLY A 78 -3.42 -12.33 -0.56
N GLY A 79 -4.50 -12.18 -1.33
CA GLY A 79 -4.53 -11.41 -2.57
C GLY A 79 -4.26 -12.18 -3.86
N CYS A 80 -3.77 -13.42 -3.80
CA CYS A 80 -3.75 -14.34 -4.93
C CYS A 80 -4.67 -15.53 -4.66
N PRO A 81 -5.27 -16.12 -5.69
CA PRO A 81 -5.96 -17.40 -5.55
C PRO A 81 -4.93 -18.52 -5.31
N ASP A 82 -5.36 -19.58 -4.63
CA ASP A 82 -4.57 -20.82 -4.59
C ASP A 82 -4.71 -21.52 -5.96
N VAL A 83 -3.62 -21.60 -6.71
CA VAL A 83 -3.58 -22.27 -8.01
C VAL A 83 -2.67 -23.49 -7.97
N PRO A 84 -3.17 -24.70 -8.32
CA PRO A 84 -2.37 -25.92 -8.27
C PRO A 84 -1.11 -25.89 -9.15
N GLU A 85 -1.15 -25.12 -10.22
CA GLU A 85 -0.03 -24.98 -11.18
C GLU A 85 1.13 -24.13 -10.65
N GLY A 86 0.95 -23.49 -9.48
CA GLY A 86 1.95 -22.70 -8.82
C GLY A 86 2.10 -21.29 -9.38
N PHE A 87 3.11 -20.57 -8.88
CA PHE A 87 3.25 -19.12 -9.04
C PHE A 87 3.36 -18.65 -10.50
N SER A 88 3.88 -19.47 -11.42
CA SER A 88 4.00 -19.12 -12.85
C SER A 88 2.67 -18.83 -13.55
N LYS A 89 1.56 -19.20 -12.95
CA LYS A 89 0.20 -18.92 -13.46
C LYS A 89 -0.40 -17.62 -12.90
N TYR A 90 0.26 -17.01 -11.95
CA TYR A 90 -0.20 -15.72 -11.44
C TYR A 90 0.04 -14.59 -12.45
N PRO A 91 -0.84 -13.59 -12.49
CA PRO A 91 -0.62 -12.41 -13.29
C PRO A 91 0.55 -11.58 -12.74
N ASP A 92 1.31 -10.95 -13.63
CA ASP A 92 2.40 -10.02 -13.28
C ASP A 92 3.44 -10.59 -12.32
N LEU A 93 4.36 -11.33 -12.88
CA LEU A 93 5.54 -11.78 -12.16
C LEU A 93 6.56 -10.63 -12.06
N LEU A 94 6.83 -10.17 -10.84
CA LEU A 94 7.66 -8.99 -10.57
C LEU A 94 9.00 -9.39 -9.96
N GLN A 95 10.07 -8.76 -10.45
CA GLN A 95 11.36 -8.83 -9.76
C GLN A 95 11.29 -8.05 -8.45
N PRO A 96 11.92 -8.52 -7.37
CA PRO A 96 11.92 -7.82 -6.09
C PRO A 96 12.44 -6.38 -6.22
N GLU A 97 11.78 -5.46 -5.52
CA GLU A 97 12.22 -4.06 -5.38
C GLU A 97 12.71 -3.85 -3.95
N LEU A 98 13.97 -4.22 -3.72
CA LEU A 98 14.58 -4.17 -2.38
C LEU A 98 15.13 -2.77 -2.11
N SER A 99 14.38 -1.94 -1.40
CA SER A 99 14.79 -0.59 -1.01
C SER A 99 15.37 -0.57 0.41
N GLU A 100 16.53 0.04 0.59
CA GLU A 100 17.28 0.04 1.86
C GLU A 100 16.51 0.60 3.06
N GLY A 101 15.68 1.60 2.82
CA GLY A 101 14.85 2.24 3.86
C GLY A 101 13.55 1.51 4.21
N LEU A 102 13.19 0.45 3.48
CA LEU A 102 11.97 -0.31 3.70
C LEU A 102 12.27 -1.57 4.52
N LYS A 103 11.60 -1.70 5.66
CA LYS A 103 11.84 -2.78 6.64
C LYS A 103 10.53 -3.46 7.00
N HIS A 104 10.61 -4.73 7.36
CA HIS A 104 9.47 -5.52 7.83
C HIS A 104 9.14 -5.21 9.29
N ILE A 105 8.83 -3.94 9.57
CA ILE A 105 8.33 -3.51 10.88
C ILE A 105 6.85 -3.89 11.03
N TYR A 106 6.30 -3.76 12.24
CA TYR A 106 4.88 -3.95 12.49
C TYR A 106 4.03 -3.09 11.53
N GLY A 107 3.07 -3.70 10.87
CA GLY A 107 2.22 -3.06 9.86
C GLY A 107 2.86 -2.89 8.48
N ALA A 108 4.09 -3.33 8.24
CA ALA A 108 4.65 -3.34 6.89
C ALA A 108 3.84 -4.23 5.96
N VAL A 109 3.63 -3.80 4.71
CA VAL A 109 2.98 -4.58 3.67
C VAL A 109 4.03 -5.04 2.67
N GLY A 110 4.22 -6.35 2.56
CA GLY A 110 5.21 -6.96 1.69
C GLY A 110 4.61 -7.83 0.61
N ALA A 111 5.39 -8.10 -0.44
CA ALA A 111 5.10 -9.07 -1.50
C ALA A 111 5.75 -10.41 -1.19
N GLY A 112 5.01 -11.51 -1.42
CA GLY A 112 5.50 -12.86 -1.17
C GLY A 112 5.87 -13.56 -2.47
N HIS A 113 6.92 -14.40 -2.46
CA HIS A 113 7.37 -15.16 -3.64
C HIS A 113 7.30 -16.68 -3.46
N ASP A 114 6.61 -17.16 -2.42
CA ASP A 114 6.38 -18.60 -2.14
C ASP A 114 7.64 -19.48 -2.19
N GLY A 115 8.82 -18.86 -1.91
CA GLY A 115 10.09 -19.59 -1.88
C GLY A 115 10.60 -20.05 -3.25
N ASN A 116 10.08 -19.50 -4.37
CA ASN A 116 10.62 -19.82 -5.70
C ASN A 116 12.10 -19.41 -5.83
N ALA A 117 12.90 -20.19 -6.58
CA ALA A 117 14.34 -20.01 -6.67
C ALA A 117 14.77 -18.67 -7.28
N GLN A 118 13.90 -18.03 -8.06
CA GLN A 118 14.15 -16.73 -8.70
C GLN A 118 13.75 -15.56 -7.81
N SER A 119 13.12 -15.82 -6.66
CA SER A 119 12.55 -14.80 -5.76
C SER A 119 11.61 -13.82 -6.47
N ILE A 120 10.85 -14.32 -7.46
CA ILE A 120 9.90 -13.52 -8.24
C ILE A 120 8.58 -13.43 -7.47
N ASP A 121 8.08 -12.21 -7.30
CA ASP A 121 6.84 -11.94 -6.59
C ASP A 121 5.64 -12.05 -7.55
N PRO A 122 4.61 -12.85 -7.26
CA PRO A 122 3.31 -12.69 -7.90
C PRO A 122 2.73 -11.33 -7.56
N GLY A 123 2.38 -10.53 -8.57
CA GLY A 123 1.92 -9.15 -8.35
C GLY A 123 0.62 -9.01 -7.57
N CYS A 124 -0.13 -10.10 -7.39
CA CYS A 124 -1.35 -10.14 -6.59
C CYS A 124 -1.12 -10.52 -5.12
N GLN A 125 -0.01 -11.20 -4.79
CA GLN A 125 0.21 -11.69 -3.42
C GLN A 125 0.78 -10.57 -2.53
N PHE A 126 0.16 -10.39 -1.38
CA PHE A 126 0.68 -9.49 -0.35
C PHE A 126 0.53 -10.10 1.04
N TYR A 127 1.31 -9.60 1.98
CA TYR A 127 1.14 -9.89 3.40
C TYR A 127 1.29 -8.64 4.26
N ILE A 128 0.62 -8.63 5.41
CA ILE A 128 0.72 -7.60 6.44
C ILE A 128 1.49 -8.18 7.63
N VAL A 129 2.57 -7.54 8.04
CA VAL A 129 3.36 -7.94 9.20
C VAL A 129 2.59 -7.64 10.49
N VAL A 130 2.29 -8.67 11.28
CA VAL A 130 1.62 -8.53 12.60
C VAL A 130 2.54 -8.87 13.78
N ASN A 131 3.83 -9.12 13.52
CA ASN A 131 4.82 -9.28 14.57
C ASN A 131 5.20 -7.91 15.13
N GLN A 132 5.03 -7.70 16.44
CA GLN A 132 5.31 -6.43 17.13
C GLN A 132 6.80 -6.03 17.05
N ASP A 133 7.72 -7.01 17.04
CA ASP A 133 9.16 -6.79 16.93
C ASP A 133 9.64 -6.64 15.48
N GLY A 134 8.71 -6.78 14.52
CA GLY A 134 9.01 -6.87 13.10
C GLY A 134 9.61 -8.22 12.69
N LEU A 135 9.96 -8.32 11.40
CA LEU A 135 10.49 -9.55 10.79
C LEU A 135 11.84 -9.28 10.10
N LYS A 136 12.84 -8.86 10.86
CA LYS A 136 14.18 -8.47 10.35
C LYS A 136 14.81 -9.52 9.43
N ARG A 137 14.49 -10.81 9.62
CA ARG A 137 14.99 -11.92 8.78
C ARG A 137 14.53 -11.85 7.32
N LEU A 138 13.46 -11.07 7.04
CA LEU A 138 12.91 -10.85 5.70
C LEU A 138 13.48 -9.60 5.00
N ASP A 139 14.12 -8.70 5.75
CA ASP A 139 14.73 -7.49 5.20
C ASP A 139 15.79 -7.82 4.15
N GLY A 140 15.74 -7.12 3.03
CA GLY A 140 16.64 -7.35 1.89
C GLY A 140 16.39 -8.65 1.12
N LYS A 141 15.32 -9.39 1.42
CA LYS A 141 14.93 -10.62 0.72
C LYS A 141 13.55 -10.52 0.08
N PHE A 142 12.63 -9.81 0.72
CA PHE A 142 11.27 -9.60 0.26
C PHE A 142 10.99 -8.12 0.08
N THR A 143 10.21 -7.78 -0.93
CA THR A 143 9.78 -6.41 -1.18
C THR A 143 8.81 -5.94 -0.11
N VAL A 144 9.05 -4.76 0.46
CA VAL A 144 8.06 -4.03 1.24
C VAL A 144 7.57 -2.88 0.37
N PHE A 145 6.27 -2.79 0.11
CA PHE A 145 5.68 -1.79 -0.79
C PHE A 145 4.62 -0.91 -0.15
N GLY A 146 4.40 -1.06 1.17
CA GLY A 146 3.45 -0.22 1.90
C GLY A 146 3.59 -0.32 3.40
N GLN A 147 2.87 0.58 4.10
CA GLN A 147 2.80 0.63 5.56
C GLN A 147 1.38 0.89 6.02
N VAL A 148 0.84 0.00 6.84
CA VAL A 148 -0.46 0.19 7.49
C VAL A 148 -0.39 1.34 8.48
N PHE A 149 -1.35 2.23 8.43
CA PHE A 149 -1.52 3.33 9.38
C PHE A 149 -2.86 3.27 10.11
N GLN A 150 -3.82 2.47 9.63
CA GLN A 150 -5.13 2.27 10.25
C GLN A 150 -5.61 0.83 10.07
N GLY A 151 -6.20 0.25 11.12
CA GLY A 151 -6.80 -1.08 11.06
C GLY A 151 -5.85 -2.23 11.41
N MET A 152 -4.74 -2.01 12.10
CA MET A 152 -3.88 -3.09 12.59
C MET A 152 -4.61 -4.03 13.56
N ASP A 153 -5.58 -3.53 14.33
CA ASP A 153 -6.47 -4.36 15.16
C ASP A 153 -7.30 -5.34 14.33
N VAL A 154 -7.68 -4.96 13.10
CA VAL A 154 -8.36 -5.85 12.15
C VAL A 154 -7.40 -6.94 11.66
N ALA A 155 -6.16 -6.57 11.28
CA ALA A 155 -5.13 -7.54 10.86
C ALA A 155 -4.82 -8.55 11.98
N GLU A 156 -4.72 -8.08 13.23
CA GLU A 156 -4.53 -8.93 14.40
C GLU A 156 -5.69 -9.91 14.60
N ARG A 157 -6.94 -9.46 14.45
CA ARG A 157 -8.09 -10.37 14.51
C ARG A 157 -8.09 -11.40 13.39
N ILE A 158 -7.65 -11.03 12.19
CA ILE A 158 -7.56 -11.95 11.05
C ILE A 158 -6.59 -13.09 11.35
N VAL A 159 -5.41 -12.82 11.89
CA VAL A 159 -4.41 -13.88 12.16
C VAL A 159 -4.78 -14.79 13.33
N HIS A 160 -5.76 -14.41 14.15
CA HIS A 160 -6.28 -15.24 15.24
C HIS A 160 -7.52 -16.05 14.85
N LEU A 161 -7.94 -16.04 13.57
CA LEU A 161 -9.02 -16.89 13.11
C LEU A 161 -8.66 -18.38 13.25
N PRO A 162 -9.64 -19.25 13.53
CA PRO A 162 -9.46 -20.70 13.44
C PRO A 162 -8.96 -21.08 12.04
N ARG A 163 -7.88 -21.84 11.98
CA ARG A 163 -7.18 -22.23 10.75
C ARG A 163 -6.77 -23.68 10.77
N ASP A 164 -6.49 -24.24 9.61
CA ASP A 164 -5.98 -25.58 9.44
C ASP A 164 -4.48 -25.70 9.63
N SER A 165 -3.91 -26.88 9.38
CA SER A 165 -2.48 -27.16 9.49
C SER A 165 -1.61 -26.46 8.43
N THR A 166 -2.21 -25.87 7.39
CA THR A 166 -1.55 -25.08 6.35
C THR A 166 -1.67 -23.57 6.59
N ASP A 167 -2.20 -23.19 7.76
CA ASP A 167 -2.48 -21.81 8.17
C ASP A 167 -3.61 -21.13 7.38
N GLN A 168 -4.44 -21.91 6.66
CA GLN A 168 -5.60 -21.39 5.95
C GLN A 168 -6.80 -21.26 6.91
N PRO A 169 -7.49 -20.10 6.96
CA PRO A 169 -8.69 -19.95 7.77
C PRO A 169 -9.78 -20.95 7.40
N HIS A 170 -10.39 -21.61 8.39
CA HIS A 170 -11.51 -22.54 8.16
C HIS A 170 -12.73 -21.89 7.50
N ARG A 171 -12.88 -20.59 7.64
CA ARG A 171 -13.90 -19.79 6.96
C ARG A 171 -13.22 -18.76 6.08
N PRO A 172 -13.58 -18.65 4.80
CA PRO A 172 -12.98 -17.65 3.90
C PRO A 172 -13.05 -16.24 4.49
N MET A 173 -11.91 -15.61 4.67
CA MET A 173 -11.81 -14.21 5.06
C MET A 173 -11.67 -13.37 3.80
N THR A 174 -12.80 -13.02 3.20
CA THR A 174 -12.87 -12.25 1.96
C THR A 174 -12.31 -10.85 2.14
N LEU A 175 -11.76 -10.32 1.06
CA LEU A 175 -11.26 -8.96 1.00
C LEU A 175 -11.76 -8.25 -0.26
N LYS A 176 -11.94 -6.95 -0.15
CA LYS A 176 -12.16 -6.04 -1.28
C LYS A 176 -11.14 -4.94 -1.17
N VAL A 177 -10.49 -4.60 -2.29
CA VAL A 177 -9.44 -3.59 -2.30
C VAL A 177 -9.81 -2.43 -3.22
N GLU A 178 -9.67 -1.23 -2.70
CA GLU A 178 -9.79 0.02 -3.45
C GLU A 178 -8.54 0.87 -3.22
N VAL A 179 -8.15 1.66 -4.22
CA VAL A 179 -7.10 2.67 -4.06
C VAL A 179 -7.75 4.04 -4.05
N ILE A 180 -7.54 4.78 -2.98
CA ILE A 180 -8.03 6.14 -2.80
C ILE A 180 -6.86 7.11 -2.76
N THR A 181 -7.13 8.38 -3.09
CA THR A 181 -6.14 9.45 -2.98
C THR A 181 -6.39 10.24 -1.71
N MET A 182 -5.36 10.46 -0.91
CA MET A 182 -5.41 11.29 0.30
C MET A 182 -4.33 12.36 0.26
N THR A 183 -4.64 13.53 0.79
CA THR A 183 -3.66 14.61 0.99
C THR A 183 -2.75 14.31 2.18
N ALA A 184 -1.60 14.99 2.25
CA ALA A 184 -0.71 14.88 3.40
C ALA A 184 -1.40 15.19 4.73
N ASP A 185 -2.31 16.18 4.74
CA ASP A 185 -3.03 16.58 5.96
C ASP A 185 -4.08 15.55 6.39
N GLU A 186 -4.77 14.93 5.44
CA GLU A 186 -5.70 13.82 5.73
C GLU A 186 -4.95 12.62 6.30
N LEU A 187 -3.80 12.28 5.74
CA LEU A 187 -2.96 11.20 6.23
C LEU A 187 -2.44 11.47 7.65
N ARG A 188 -1.93 12.67 7.92
CA ARG A 188 -1.48 13.06 9.28
C ARG A 188 -2.62 12.96 10.30
N ARG A 189 -3.82 13.46 9.96
CA ARG A 189 -5.01 13.33 10.82
C ARG A 189 -5.42 11.88 11.07
N ALA A 190 -5.18 10.99 10.09
CA ALA A 190 -5.42 9.56 10.21
C ALA A 190 -4.28 8.80 10.93
N GLY A 191 -3.24 9.50 11.41
CA GLY A 191 -2.11 8.91 12.13
C GLY A 191 -1.02 8.29 11.25
N ALA A 192 -1.07 8.51 9.93
CA ALA A 192 -0.04 8.03 9.02
C ALA A 192 1.28 8.80 9.20
N ARG A 193 2.40 8.08 9.19
CA ARG A 193 3.73 8.66 9.02
C ARG A 193 4.02 8.79 7.53
N LEU A 194 4.29 10.01 7.08
CA LEU A 194 4.68 10.26 5.70
C LEU A 194 6.16 9.92 5.48
N PRO A 195 6.55 9.52 4.26
CA PRO A 195 7.95 9.27 3.90
C PRO A 195 8.85 10.48 4.06
#